data_4890dfafb5730268f8bb61ceb0114e19
#
_entry.id   4890dfafb5730268f8bb61ceb0114e19
#
_cell.length_a   1.000
_cell.length_b   1.000
_cell.length_c   1.000
_cell.angle_alpha   90.00
_cell.angle_beta   90.00
_cell.angle_gamma   90.00
#
_symmetry.space_group_name_H-M   'P 1'
#
loop_
_entity.id
_entity.type
_entity.pdbx_description
1 polymer ?
#
loop_
_entity_poly.entity_id
_entity_poly.type
_entity_poly.pdbx_seq_one_letter_code
_entity_poly.pdbx_strand_id
1 'polypeptide(L)'
;DYAGVHAPARTDGVSLRPTLSQEGAQREGIVYVEFNNQQGLYLDGYKGLRLKATDHAVDFEIYDTIEDEPESRNLAGTSASFTRLQQRMKDEVLRLRMPNRHAKKTYDGEFVPGLDLDEEALSRGTHVQSYLGQWDWVPDFTQMTAKSASVENTISLDSLLAKKTAGLMFSGYIKIPKAGDWTFHCKATGGLIFKIHNKLILDGDYKYDGSALNTTVRLAKGIHPYRLYYK
;
A
#
# COMPACT_ATOMS: atom_id res chain seq x y z
N ASP A 1 16.32 7.63 -7.93
CA ASP A 1 16.24 9.03 -8.39
C ASP A 1 17.59 9.62 -8.74
N TYR A 2 18.51 9.85 -7.79
CA TYR A 2 19.84 10.41 -8.08
C TYR A 2 20.73 9.46 -8.90
N ALA A 3 20.47 8.14 -8.82
CA ALA A 3 21.17 7.14 -9.63
C ALA A 3 20.60 7.00 -11.06
N GLY A 4 19.58 7.78 -11.42
CA GLY A 4 18.93 7.71 -12.73
C GLY A 4 18.08 6.46 -12.97
N VAL A 5 17.74 5.73 -11.91
CA VAL A 5 16.87 4.54 -11.98
C VAL A 5 15.58 4.76 -11.19
N HIS A 6 14.50 4.12 -11.62
CA HIS A 6 13.22 4.18 -10.94
C HIS A 6 13.15 3.14 -9.81
N ALA A 7 12.54 3.51 -8.69
CA ALA A 7 12.33 2.59 -7.58
C ALA A 7 11.41 1.43 -8.01
N PRO A 8 11.66 0.19 -7.55
CA PRO A 8 10.76 -0.93 -7.79
C PRO A 8 9.39 -0.70 -7.14
N ALA A 9 8.30 -1.12 -7.81
CA ALA A 9 6.95 -1.01 -7.29
C ALA A 9 6.74 -1.78 -5.97
N ARG A 10 7.54 -2.81 -5.71
CA ARG A 10 7.48 -3.58 -4.46
C ARG A 10 8.06 -2.85 -3.25
N THR A 11 8.82 -1.76 -3.46
CA THR A 11 9.40 -0.96 -2.39
C THR A 11 8.30 -0.17 -1.67
N ASP A 12 8.39 -0.09 -0.37
CA ASP A 12 7.51 0.71 0.51
C ASP A 12 8.12 2.06 0.91
N GLY A 13 9.42 2.25 0.65
CA GLY A 13 10.11 3.52 0.87
C GLY A 13 9.65 4.63 -0.08
N VAL A 14 9.72 5.85 0.38
CA VAL A 14 9.46 7.07 -0.41
C VAL A 14 10.75 7.79 -0.75
N SER A 15 10.77 8.48 -1.91
CA SER A 15 11.93 9.26 -2.31
C SER A 15 12.16 10.45 -1.38
N LEU A 16 13.39 10.63 -0.90
CA LEU A 16 13.81 11.82 -0.17
C LEU A 16 14.30 12.95 -1.10
N ARG A 17 14.31 12.74 -2.41
CA ARG A 17 14.79 13.73 -3.37
C ARG A 17 14.11 15.10 -3.21
N PRO A 18 12.77 15.20 -3.13
CA PRO A 18 12.13 16.51 -2.96
C PRO A 18 12.59 17.25 -1.69
N THR A 19 12.80 16.50 -0.60
CA THR A 19 13.33 17.07 0.66
C THR A 19 14.76 17.55 0.51
N LEU A 20 15.61 16.76 -0.15
CA LEU A 20 17.04 17.08 -0.30
C LEU A 20 17.30 18.21 -1.32
N SER A 21 16.52 18.27 -2.41
CA SER A 21 16.65 19.33 -3.42
C SER A 21 15.84 20.58 -3.07
N GLN A 22 14.97 20.52 -2.07
CA GLN A 22 13.98 21.59 -1.74
C GLN A 22 13.07 21.94 -2.95
N GLU A 23 12.90 21.00 -3.87
CA GLU A 23 12.09 21.16 -5.08
C GLU A 23 10.92 20.20 -5.09
N GLY A 24 9.74 20.70 -5.45
CA GLY A 24 8.51 19.89 -5.56
C GLY A 24 7.85 19.58 -4.22
N ALA A 25 6.67 18.98 -4.30
CA ALA A 25 5.93 18.54 -3.12
C ALA A 25 6.57 17.28 -2.53
N GLN A 26 6.80 17.30 -1.22
CA GLN A 26 7.17 16.09 -0.51
C GLN A 26 6.00 15.11 -0.54
N ARG A 27 6.27 13.85 -0.89
CA ARG A 27 5.26 12.80 -0.79
C ARG A 27 4.97 12.54 0.68
N GLU A 28 3.73 12.72 1.07
CA GLU A 28 3.25 12.23 2.36
C GLU A 28 3.34 10.71 2.35
N GLY A 29 4.05 10.17 3.31
CA GLY A 29 4.24 8.74 3.47
C GLY A 29 3.92 8.33 4.89
N ILE A 30 3.20 7.21 5.01
CA ILE A 30 3.08 6.55 6.30
C ILE A 30 4.39 5.78 6.49
N VAL A 31 5.10 6.06 7.58
CA VAL A 31 6.28 5.29 7.97
C VAL A 31 5.84 4.22 8.95
N TYR A 32 6.06 2.96 8.58
CA TYR A 32 5.79 1.81 9.43
C TYR A 32 7.04 0.96 9.60
N VAL A 33 7.36 0.63 10.84
CA VAL A 33 8.49 -0.22 11.20
C VAL A 33 8.02 -1.29 12.17
N GLU A 34 8.41 -2.54 11.94
CA GLU A 34 8.15 -3.65 12.85
C GLU A 34 9.43 -4.43 13.13
N PHE A 35 9.71 -4.67 14.41
CA PHE A 35 10.78 -5.52 14.85
C PHE A 35 10.35 -6.33 16.07
N ASN A 36 10.38 -7.64 15.97
CA ASN A 36 9.87 -8.55 17.01
C ASN A 36 8.42 -8.23 17.38
N ASN A 37 8.17 -7.81 18.63
CA ASN A 37 6.86 -7.41 19.14
C ASN A 37 6.73 -5.89 19.26
N GLN A 38 7.59 -5.13 18.60
CA GLN A 38 7.56 -3.67 18.62
C GLN A 38 7.11 -3.15 17.27
N GLN A 39 6.29 -2.12 17.28
CA GLN A 39 5.81 -1.45 16.09
C GLN A 39 5.92 0.05 16.26
N GLY A 40 6.42 0.72 15.25
CA GLY A 40 6.43 2.17 15.12
C GLY A 40 5.64 2.60 13.90
N LEU A 41 4.80 3.60 14.04
CA LEU A 41 4.01 4.17 12.96
C LEU A 41 4.03 5.69 13.03
N TYR A 42 4.33 6.36 11.92
CA TYR A 42 4.07 7.79 11.76
C TYR A 42 2.81 7.98 10.93
N LEU A 43 1.85 8.73 11.46
CA LEU A 43 0.58 9.04 10.83
C LEU A 43 0.10 10.42 11.27
N ASP A 44 -0.26 11.29 10.32
CA ASP A 44 -0.80 12.63 10.56
C ASP A 44 0.07 13.53 11.47
N GLY A 45 1.39 13.39 11.39
CA GLY A 45 2.34 14.15 12.20
C GLY A 45 2.59 13.60 13.60
N TYR A 46 1.93 12.51 13.95
CA TYR A 46 2.11 11.83 15.24
C TYR A 46 2.87 10.53 15.12
N LYS A 47 3.67 10.22 16.12
CA LYS A 47 4.35 8.94 16.27
C LYS A 47 3.52 8.02 17.16
N GLY A 48 3.21 6.84 16.66
CA GLY A 48 2.62 5.75 17.43
C GLY A 48 3.66 4.68 17.74
N LEU A 49 3.72 4.22 18.99
CA LEU A 49 4.58 3.12 19.43
C LEU A 49 3.78 2.02 20.10
N ARG A 50 4.02 0.78 19.72
CA ARG A 50 3.59 -0.44 20.43
C ARG A 50 4.83 -1.22 20.84
N LEU A 51 5.18 -1.18 22.12
CA LEU A 51 6.40 -1.84 22.62
C LEU A 51 6.20 -3.34 22.89
N LYS A 52 4.96 -3.80 23.04
CA LYS A 52 4.60 -5.21 23.31
C LYS A 52 3.36 -5.60 22.50
N ALA A 53 3.45 -5.48 21.18
CA ALA A 53 2.35 -5.82 20.26
C ALA A 53 2.15 -7.33 20.20
N THR A 54 1.42 -7.91 21.15
CA THR A 54 1.09 -9.33 21.20
C THR A 54 -0.13 -9.69 20.34
N ASP A 55 -1.04 -8.75 20.19
CA ASP A 55 -2.25 -8.85 19.35
C ASP A 55 -2.65 -7.48 18.80
N HIS A 56 -3.67 -7.47 17.93
CA HIS A 56 -4.12 -6.22 17.31
C HIS A 56 -4.84 -5.27 18.29
N ALA A 57 -5.36 -5.75 19.41
CA ALA A 57 -6.07 -4.94 20.38
C ALA A 57 -5.15 -4.05 21.22
N VAL A 58 -3.85 -4.39 21.32
CA VAL A 58 -2.87 -3.56 22.05
C VAL A 58 -2.86 -2.15 21.48
N ASP A 59 -2.96 -1.17 22.34
CA ASP A 59 -2.99 0.24 21.99
C ASP A 59 -1.59 0.78 21.66
N PHE A 60 -1.54 1.80 20.81
CA PHE A 60 -0.36 2.61 20.60
C PHE A 60 -0.21 3.63 21.74
N GLU A 61 0.98 3.87 22.19
CA GLU A 61 1.38 5.13 22.78
C GLU A 61 1.50 6.15 21.63
N ILE A 62 0.97 7.37 21.81
CA ILE A 62 0.93 8.41 20.77
C ILE A 62 1.69 9.63 21.25
N TYR A 63 2.61 10.11 20.42
CA TYR A 63 3.47 11.25 20.74
C TYR A 63 3.43 12.29 19.63
N ASP A 64 3.44 13.57 20.03
CA ASP A 64 3.67 14.72 19.16
C ASP A 64 5.17 14.99 19.10
N THR A 65 5.82 14.61 18.00
CA THR A 65 7.27 14.72 17.89
C THR A 65 7.76 16.14 17.54
N ILE A 66 6.84 17.08 17.31
CA ILE A 66 7.18 18.49 17.06
C ILE A 66 7.11 19.26 18.37
N GLU A 67 6.00 19.14 19.11
CA GLU A 67 5.77 19.89 20.35
C GLU A 67 6.37 19.20 21.59
N ASP A 68 6.68 17.89 21.50
CA ASP A 68 7.25 17.07 22.57
C ASP A 68 8.38 16.18 22.02
N GLU A 69 9.50 16.81 21.61
CA GLU A 69 10.68 16.11 21.06
C GLU A 69 11.17 14.96 21.97
N PRO A 70 11.16 15.08 23.33
CA PRO A 70 11.57 13.98 24.20
C PRO A 70 10.55 12.84 24.29
N GLU A 71 9.38 12.96 23.65
CA GLU A 71 8.30 11.94 23.73
C GLU A 71 7.89 11.63 25.18
N SER A 72 7.77 12.67 26.00
CA SER A 72 7.54 12.56 27.43
C SER A 72 6.06 12.38 27.80
N ARG A 73 5.15 12.79 26.90
CA ARG A 73 3.71 12.80 27.13
C ARG A 73 2.95 11.91 26.17
N ASN A 74 2.48 10.77 26.65
CA ASN A 74 1.59 9.92 25.87
C ASN A 74 0.19 10.57 25.74
N LEU A 75 -0.22 10.83 24.50
CA LEU A 75 -1.50 11.46 24.15
C LEU A 75 -2.64 10.46 23.94
N ALA A 76 -2.37 9.15 23.92
CA ALA A 76 -3.38 8.13 23.70
C ALA A 76 -4.52 8.25 24.74
N GLY A 77 -5.76 8.27 24.27
CA GLY A 77 -6.94 8.35 25.13
C GLY A 77 -7.20 9.71 25.80
N THR A 78 -6.36 10.72 25.60
CA THR A 78 -6.53 12.04 26.23
C THR A 78 -7.65 12.88 25.62
N SER A 79 -8.12 12.54 24.43
CA SER A 79 -9.24 13.19 23.75
C SER A 79 -9.92 12.27 22.74
N ALA A 80 -11.11 12.64 22.28
CA ALA A 80 -11.82 11.92 21.22
C ALA A 80 -11.04 11.91 19.89
N SER A 81 -10.22 12.93 19.59
CA SER A 81 -9.37 12.97 18.41
C SER A 81 -8.26 11.92 18.50
N PHE A 82 -7.59 11.80 19.65
CA PHE A 82 -6.56 10.78 19.85
C PHE A 82 -7.14 9.36 19.94
N THR A 83 -8.37 9.20 20.41
CA THR A 83 -9.07 7.90 20.32
C THR A 83 -9.31 7.50 18.87
N ARG A 84 -9.73 8.44 18.00
CA ARG A 84 -9.88 8.19 16.56
C ARG A 84 -8.54 7.92 15.86
N LEU A 85 -7.51 8.69 16.22
CA LEU A 85 -6.16 8.48 15.69
C LEU A 85 -5.62 7.10 16.07
N GLN A 86 -5.83 6.66 17.31
CA GLN A 86 -5.51 5.32 17.78
C GLN A 86 -6.12 4.24 16.90
N GLN A 87 -7.42 4.34 16.60
CA GLN A 87 -8.10 3.37 15.74
C GLN A 87 -7.53 3.41 14.30
N ARG A 88 -7.30 4.60 13.75
CA ARG A 88 -6.69 4.75 12.42
C ARG A 88 -5.29 4.14 12.37
N MET A 89 -4.47 4.33 13.39
CA MET A 89 -3.14 3.70 13.48
C MET A 89 -3.23 2.18 13.46
N LYS A 90 -4.20 1.60 14.19
CA LYS A 90 -4.46 0.16 14.18
C LYS A 90 -4.86 -0.34 12.80
N ASP A 91 -5.77 0.37 12.13
CA ASP A 91 -6.24 0.05 10.78
C ASP A 91 -5.11 0.13 9.76
N GLU A 92 -4.26 1.17 9.84
CA GLU A 92 -3.13 1.34 8.93
C GLU A 92 -2.09 0.22 9.07
N VAL A 93 -1.83 -0.27 10.27
CA VAL A 93 -0.97 -1.45 10.46
C VAL A 93 -1.49 -2.64 9.65
N LEU A 94 -2.80 -2.90 9.67
CA LEU A 94 -3.39 -4.01 8.90
C LEU A 94 -3.30 -3.77 7.39
N ARG A 95 -3.37 -2.51 6.94
CA ARG A 95 -3.26 -2.12 5.52
C ARG A 95 -1.83 -2.14 4.98
N LEU A 96 -0.83 -2.06 5.86
CA LEU A 96 0.59 -2.01 5.50
C LEU A 96 1.31 -3.32 5.76
N ARG A 97 1.05 -3.93 6.92
CA ARG A 97 1.82 -5.03 7.44
C ARG A 97 1.78 -6.26 6.54
N MET A 98 2.96 -6.78 6.22
CA MET A 98 3.10 -8.08 5.57
C MET A 98 3.21 -9.17 6.65
N PRO A 99 2.38 -10.23 6.63
CA PRO A 99 2.51 -11.35 7.55
C PRO A 99 3.90 -11.99 7.45
N ASN A 100 4.53 -12.21 8.59
CA ASN A 100 5.82 -12.90 8.62
C ASN A 100 5.59 -14.41 8.48
N ARG A 101 6.11 -15.02 7.41
CA ARG A 101 5.98 -16.45 7.14
C ARG A 101 6.64 -17.34 8.21
N HIS A 102 7.65 -16.81 8.90
CA HIS A 102 8.44 -17.55 9.90
C HIS A 102 7.97 -17.28 11.34
N ALA A 103 7.32 -16.16 11.60
CA ALA A 103 6.87 -15.75 12.93
C ALA A 103 5.49 -15.12 12.84
N LYS A 104 4.44 -15.96 12.79
CA LYS A 104 3.05 -15.47 12.78
C LYS A 104 2.74 -14.69 14.06
N LYS A 105 2.10 -13.54 13.89
CA LYS A 105 1.51 -12.77 15.00
C LYS A 105 0.05 -13.19 15.19
N THR A 106 -0.47 -13.08 16.39
CA THR A 106 -1.88 -13.40 16.67
C THR A 106 -2.85 -12.60 15.82
N TYR A 107 -2.52 -11.33 15.53
CA TYR A 107 -3.31 -10.44 14.70
C TYR A 107 -3.13 -10.64 13.17
N ASP A 108 -2.33 -11.62 12.72
CA ASP A 108 -2.27 -12.00 11.30
C ASP A 108 -3.62 -12.57 10.80
N GLY A 109 -4.47 -12.98 11.73
CA GLY A 109 -5.83 -13.42 11.47
C GLY A 109 -6.87 -12.31 11.35
N GLU A 110 -6.52 -11.05 11.61
CA GLU A 110 -7.45 -9.92 11.51
C GLU A 110 -7.79 -9.58 10.06
N PHE A 111 -8.99 -9.03 9.87
CA PHE A 111 -9.39 -8.56 8.55
C PHE A 111 -8.78 -7.20 8.24
N VAL A 112 -8.22 -7.04 7.03
CA VAL A 112 -7.79 -5.73 6.54
C VAL A 112 -9.04 -4.85 6.38
N PRO A 113 -9.13 -3.70 7.06
CA PRO A 113 -10.31 -2.85 6.98
C PRO A 113 -10.39 -2.11 5.65
N GLY A 114 -11.62 -1.96 5.12
CA GLY A 114 -11.91 -1.11 3.99
C GLY A 114 -11.68 0.39 4.29
N LEU A 115 -11.81 1.21 3.25
CA LEU A 115 -11.89 2.65 3.41
C LEU A 115 -13.34 3.07 3.70
N ASP A 116 -13.50 4.11 4.49
CA ASP A 116 -14.78 4.80 4.68
C ASP A 116 -14.98 5.77 3.51
N LEU A 117 -15.56 5.24 2.43
CA LEU A 117 -15.85 5.98 1.20
C LEU A 117 -17.32 5.84 0.85
N ASP A 118 -17.89 6.92 0.34
CA ASP A 118 -19.23 6.89 -0.25
C ASP A 118 -19.20 6.09 -1.56
N GLU A 119 -19.87 4.95 -1.57
CA GLU A 119 -19.95 4.08 -2.73
C GLU A 119 -20.65 4.76 -3.93
N GLU A 120 -21.61 5.67 -3.68
CA GLU A 120 -22.34 6.36 -4.73
C GLU A 120 -21.46 7.37 -5.48
N ALA A 121 -20.38 7.83 -4.85
CA ALA A 121 -19.40 8.71 -5.47
C ALA A 121 -18.40 7.95 -6.39
N LEU A 122 -18.42 6.61 -6.38
CA LEU A 122 -17.51 5.80 -7.18
C LEU A 122 -18.13 5.43 -8.53
N SER A 123 -17.41 5.70 -9.61
CA SER A 123 -17.77 5.22 -10.95
C SER A 123 -17.23 3.82 -11.21
N ARG A 124 -17.91 3.06 -12.10
CA ARG A 124 -17.45 1.74 -12.53
C ARG A 124 -16.23 1.86 -13.44
N GLY A 125 -15.36 0.87 -13.37
CA GLY A 125 -14.17 0.75 -14.21
C GLY A 125 -12.88 0.75 -13.42
N THR A 126 -11.78 0.59 -14.15
CA THR A 126 -10.42 0.70 -13.66
C THR A 126 -9.70 1.83 -14.39
N HIS A 127 -9.00 2.66 -13.66
CA HIS A 127 -8.13 3.66 -14.26
C HIS A 127 -6.86 2.99 -14.77
N VAL A 128 -6.55 3.19 -16.04
CA VAL A 128 -5.40 2.58 -16.72
C VAL A 128 -4.46 3.68 -17.16
N GLN A 129 -3.22 3.59 -16.75
CA GLN A 129 -2.15 4.48 -17.19
C GLN A 129 -1.08 3.69 -17.92
N SER A 130 -0.58 4.24 -19.04
CA SER A 130 0.48 3.63 -19.83
C SER A 130 1.78 4.41 -19.72
N TYR A 131 2.89 3.69 -19.79
CA TYR A 131 4.23 4.23 -19.64
C TYR A 131 5.15 3.72 -20.74
N LEU A 132 6.10 4.54 -21.16
CA LEU A 132 7.14 4.17 -22.11
C LEU A 132 8.46 4.04 -21.38
N GLY A 133 9.19 2.97 -21.67
CA GLY A 133 10.52 2.75 -21.12
C GLY A 133 10.94 1.30 -21.21
N GLN A 134 12.14 1.03 -20.73
CA GLN A 134 12.67 -0.30 -20.49
C GLN A 134 13.19 -0.33 -19.05
N TRP A 135 12.80 -1.33 -18.29
CA TRP A 135 13.15 -1.43 -16.86
C TRP A 135 13.55 -2.86 -16.53
N ASP A 136 14.54 -3.02 -15.68
CA ASP A 136 14.99 -4.34 -15.21
C ASP A 136 13.97 -4.97 -14.26
N TRP A 137 13.18 -4.14 -13.57
CA TRP A 137 12.09 -4.53 -12.67
C TRP A 137 10.81 -3.73 -12.96
N VAL A 138 9.70 -4.12 -12.34
CA VAL A 138 8.45 -3.35 -12.38
C VAL A 138 8.65 -2.05 -11.59
N PRO A 139 8.68 -0.87 -12.24
CA PRO A 139 8.92 0.39 -11.55
C PRO A 139 7.68 0.85 -10.77
N ASP A 140 7.88 1.71 -9.77
CA ASP A 140 6.78 2.43 -9.16
C ASP A 140 6.26 3.52 -10.11
N PHE A 141 5.30 3.16 -10.93
CA PHE A 141 4.70 4.06 -11.91
C PHE A 141 4.02 5.28 -11.28
N THR A 142 3.71 5.26 -9.98
CA THR A 142 3.16 6.43 -9.28
C THR A 142 4.16 7.59 -9.22
N GLN A 143 5.45 7.33 -9.44
CA GLN A 143 6.52 8.31 -9.47
C GLN A 143 6.86 8.78 -10.89
N MET A 144 6.11 8.34 -11.89
CA MET A 144 6.42 8.58 -13.30
C MET A 144 5.28 9.34 -13.98
N THR A 145 5.61 10.08 -15.03
CA THR A 145 4.61 10.71 -15.89
C THR A 145 4.03 9.69 -16.86
N ALA A 146 2.72 9.47 -16.80
CA ALA A 146 2.02 8.61 -17.72
C ALA A 146 2.00 9.20 -19.15
N LYS A 147 2.16 8.36 -20.15
CA LYS A 147 1.99 8.75 -21.56
C LYS A 147 0.52 8.92 -21.93
N SER A 148 -0.35 8.05 -21.41
CA SER A 148 -1.79 8.13 -21.60
C SER A 148 -2.51 7.59 -20.39
N ALA A 149 -3.77 8.02 -20.23
CA ALA A 149 -4.68 7.52 -19.22
C ALA A 149 -6.05 7.28 -19.85
N SER A 150 -6.75 6.23 -19.40
CA SER A 150 -8.12 5.88 -19.78
C SER A 150 -8.83 5.21 -18.60
N VAL A 151 -10.14 5.04 -18.74
CA VAL A 151 -10.95 4.21 -17.84
C VAL A 151 -11.46 3.03 -18.65
N GLU A 152 -11.21 1.82 -18.17
CA GLU A 152 -11.58 0.59 -18.82
C GLU A 152 -12.53 -0.22 -17.92
N ASN A 153 -13.42 -1.00 -18.52
CA ASN A 153 -14.36 -1.81 -17.75
C ASN A 153 -13.74 -3.09 -17.17
N THR A 154 -12.60 -3.51 -17.70
CA THR A 154 -11.92 -4.75 -17.31
C THR A 154 -10.41 -4.54 -17.29
N ILE A 155 -9.72 -5.34 -16.49
CA ILE A 155 -8.27 -5.45 -16.55
C ILE A 155 -7.93 -6.39 -17.70
N SER A 156 -7.49 -5.84 -18.84
CA SER A 156 -7.04 -6.58 -20.02
C SER A 156 -5.78 -5.96 -20.60
N LEU A 157 -4.92 -6.78 -21.16
CA LEU A 157 -3.72 -6.35 -21.88
C LEU A 157 -3.99 -6.14 -23.39
N ASP A 158 -5.15 -6.55 -23.90
CA ASP A 158 -5.45 -6.55 -25.34
C ASP A 158 -5.41 -5.16 -25.98
N SER A 159 -5.91 -4.16 -25.26
CA SER A 159 -5.88 -2.75 -25.73
C SER A 159 -4.45 -2.16 -25.75
N LEU A 160 -3.49 -2.82 -25.17
CA LEU A 160 -2.16 -2.31 -24.84
C LEU A 160 -1.08 -2.86 -25.74
N LEU A 161 -1.25 -4.08 -26.24
CA LEU A 161 -0.41 -4.66 -27.27
C LEU A 161 -0.47 -3.82 -28.56
N ALA A 162 -1.60 -3.16 -28.80
CA ALA A 162 -1.78 -2.25 -29.94
C ALA A 162 -1.02 -0.92 -29.80
N LYS A 163 -0.64 -0.48 -28.59
CA LYS A 163 -0.09 0.85 -28.34
C LYS A 163 1.42 0.92 -28.16
N LYS A 164 2.17 -0.18 -28.36
CA LYS A 164 3.64 -0.25 -28.15
C LYS A 164 4.08 0.35 -26.81
N THR A 165 3.34 0.09 -25.75
CA THR A 165 3.66 0.56 -24.41
C THR A 165 4.52 -0.47 -23.69
N ALA A 166 5.43 -0.01 -22.85
CA ALA A 166 6.34 -0.89 -22.13
C ALA A 166 5.85 -1.20 -20.70
N GLY A 167 4.91 -0.39 -20.15
CA GLY A 167 4.38 -0.61 -18.81
C GLY A 167 3.00 -0.02 -18.59
N LEU A 168 2.29 -0.56 -17.63
CA LEU A 168 0.92 -0.25 -17.29
C LEU A 168 0.70 -0.23 -15.81
N MET A 169 -0.13 0.68 -15.37
CA MET A 169 -0.70 0.68 -14.04
C MET A 169 -2.22 0.72 -14.13
N PHE A 170 -2.85 -0.29 -13.52
CA PHE A 170 -4.28 -0.32 -13.28
C PHE A 170 -4.53 0.08 -11.83
N SER A 171 -5.46 1.00 -11.61
CA SER A 171 -5.83 1.41 -10.27
C SER A 171 -7.34 1.62 -10.15
N GLY A 172 -7.87 1.39 -8.96
CA GLY A 172 -9.28 1.52 -8.68
C GLY A 172 -9.64 0.96 -7.33
N TYR A 173 -10.88 0.55 -7.20
CA TYR A 173 -11.43 0.03 -5.95
C TYR A 173 -12.09 -1.33 -6.18
N ILE A 174 -11.88 -2.24 -5.22
CA ILE A 174 -12.58 -3.53 -5.15
C ILE A 174 -13.61 -3.42 -4.03
N LYS A 175 -14.88 -3.67 -4.34
CA LYS A 175 -15.94 -3.81 -3.35
C LYS A 175 -15.95 -5.23 -2.81
N ILE A 176 -15.72 -5.37 -1.52
CA ILE A 176 -15.81 -6.63 -0.79
C ILE A 176 -17.20 -6.69 -0.12
N PRO A 177 -18.12 -7.53 -0.60
CA PRO A 177 -19.51 -7.53 -0.14
C PRO A 177 -19.67 -8.15 1.24
N LYS A 178 -18.74 -9.02 1.65
CA LYS A 178 -18.75 -9.73 2.93
C LYS A 178 -17.33 -9.99 3.40
N ALA A 179 -17.07 -9.78 4.69
CA ALA A 179 -15.79 -10.11 5.29
C ALA A 179 -15.47 -11.60 5.09
N GLY A 180 -14.23 -11.92 4.75
CA GLY A 180 -13.79 -13.28 4.47
C GLY A 180 -12.40 -13.39 3.89
N ASP A 181 -12.04 -14.61 3.54
CA ASP A 181 -10.78 -14.93 2.87
C ASP A 181 -11.00 -14.80 1.35
N TRP A 182 -10.22 -13.91 0.74
CA TRP A 182 -10.28 -13.60 -0.70
C TRP A 182 -8.97 -14.01 -1.35
N THR A 183 -9.06 -14.90 -2.35
CA THR A 183 -7.89 -15.36 -3.08
C THR A 183 -7.78 -14.61 -4.39
N PHE A 184 -6.63 -13.98 -4.59
CA PHE A 184 -6.27 -13.28 -5.82
C PHE A 184 -5.36 -14.18 -6.65
N HIS A 185 -5.71 -14.35 -7.92
CA HIS A 185 -4.94 -15.11 -8.89
C HIS A 185 -4.49 -14.19 -10.01
N CYS A 186 -3.24 -14.29 -10.41
CA CYS A 186 -2.72 -13.58 -11.56
C CYS A 186 -1.74 -14.45 -12.33
N LYS A 187 -1.75 -14.31 -13.65
CA LYS A 187 -0.76 -14.89 -14.54
C LYS A 187 -0.45 -13.90 -15.65
N ALA A 188 0.82 -13.64 -15.89
CA ALA A 188 1.27 -12.72 -16.92
C ALA A 188 2.56 -13.23 -17.56
N THR A 189 2.89 -12.72 -18.74
CA THR A 189 4.15 -13.03 -19.45
C THR A 189 5.28 -12.08 -19.09
N GLY A 190 4.95 -10.92 -18.50
CA GLY A 190 5.90 -9.92 -18.02
C GLY A 190 5.87 -9.77 -16.48
N GLY A 191 6.70 -8.91 -15.97
CA GLY A 191 6.73 -8.61 -14.55
C GLY A 191 5.44 -7.97 -14.06
N LEU A 192 4.96 -8.37 -12.87
CA LEU A 192 3.76 -7.80 -12.27
C LEU A 192 3.91 -7.62 -10.75
N ILE A 193 3.30 -6.55 -10.25
CA ILE A 193 3.14 -6.29 -8.81
C ILE A 193 1.66 -5.95 -8.57
N PHE A 194 1.04 -6.62 -7.59
CA PHE A 194 -0.33 -6.31 -7.17
C PHE A 194 -0.37 -5.90 -5.71
N LYS A 195 -0.98 -4.75 -5.45
CA LYS A 195 -1.17 -4.21 -4.11
C LYS A 195 -2.66 -3.95 -3.83
N ILE A 196 -3.09 -4.23 -2.59
CA ILE A 196 -4.36 -3.78 -2.02
C ILE A 196 -4.01 -2.86 -0.86
N HIS A 197 -4.54 -1.64 -0.84
CA HIS A 197 -4.01 -0.54 -0.04
C HIS A 197 -2.51 -0.36 -0.35
N ASN A 198 -1.65 -0.40 0.67
CA ASN A 198 -0.20 -0.40 0.49
C ASN A 198 0.43 -1.80 0.71
N LYS A 199 -0.42 -2.81 0.93
CA LYS A 199 0.01 -4.18 1.16
C LYS A 199 0.36 -4.87 -0.17
N LEU A 200 1.57 -5.40 -0.27
CA LEU A 200 2.00 -6.22 -1.40
C LEU A 200 1.27 -7.58 -1.33
N ILE A 201 0.46 -7.88 -2.35
CA ILE A 201 -0.34 -9.11 -2.41
C ILE A 201 0.32 -10.14 -3.32
N LEU A 202 0.71 -9.73 -4.54
CA LEU A 202 1.41 -10.60 -5.49
C LEU A 202 2.68 -9.89 -5.95
N ASP A 203 3.80 -10.62 -5.93
CA ASP A 203 5.09 -10.21 -6.45
C ASP A 203 5.53 -11.22 -7.52
N GLY A 204 5.38 -10.83 -8.78
CA GLY A 204 5.80 -11.55 -9.97
C GLY A 204 6.84 -10.74 -10.73
N ASP A 205 7.79 -10.11 -10.06
CA ASP A 205 8.81 -9.26 -10.69
C ASP A 205 10.15 -10.00 -10.82
N TYR A 206 10.88 -10.12 -9.72
CA TYR A 206 12.22 -10.69 -9.77
C TYR A 206 12.21 -12.20 -10.04
N LYS A 207 12.85 -12.62 -11.14
CA LYS A 207 12.90 -14.03 -11.59
C LYS A 207 11.53 -14.66 -11.81
N TYR A 208 10.53 -13.85 -12.13
CA TYR A 208 9.22 -14.37 -12.45
C TYR A 208 9.26 -15.16 -13.75
N ASP A 209 8.76 -16.38 -13.73
CA ASP A 209 8.80 -17.35 -14.83
C ASP A 209 7.48 -17.44 -15.63
N GLY A 210 6.51 -16.58 -15.31
CA GLY A 210 5.18 -16.59 -15.92
C GLY A 210 4.22 -17.61 -15.31
N SER A 211 4.59 -18.26 -14.21
CA SER A 211 3.69 -19.19 -13.51
C SER A 211 2.53 -18.44 -12.84
N ALA A 212 1.44 -19.16 -12.55
CA ALA A 212 0.30 -18.56 -11.85
C ALA A 212 0.68 -18.20 -10.41
N LEU A 213 0.50 -16.94 -10.06
CA LEU A 213 0.62 -16.44 -8.69
C LEU A 213 -0.74 -16.45 -8.02
N ASN A 214 -0.78 -16.80 -6.74
CA ASN A 214 -1.97 -16.70 -5.93
C ASN A 214 -1.62 -16.34 -4.48
N THR A 215 -2.49 -15.56 -3.86
CA THR A 215 -2.38 -15.20 -2.44
C THR A 215 -3.78 -15.00 -1.87
N THR A 216 -4.01 -15.51 -0.68
CA THR A 216 -5.25 -15.30 0.06
C THR A 216 -5.05 -14.20 1.09
N VAL A 217 -5.98 -13.27 1.12
CA VAL A 217 -5.98 -12.11 2.05
C VAL A 217 -7.33 -12.05 2.75
N ARG A 218 -7.31 -11.81 4.05
CA ARG A 218 -8.51 -11.58 4.84
C ARG A 218 -8.93 -10.12 4.72
N LEU A 219 -10.05 -9.86 4.05
CA LEU A 219 -10.59 -8.53 3.83
C LEU A 219 -11.90 -8.34 4.58
N ALA A 220 -12.04 -7.21 5.27
CA ALA A 220 -13.33 -6.79 5.83
C ALA A 220 -14.31 -6.43 4.69
N LYS A 221 -15.60 -6.43 4.98
CA LYS A 221 -16.59 -5.82 4.11
C LYS A 221 -16.24 -4.34 3.89
N GLY A 222 -16.32 -3.84 2.65
CA GLY A 222 -16.07 -2.43 2.34
C GLY A 222 -15.35 -2.23 1.01
N ILE A 223 -14.81 -1.05 0.84
CA ILE A 223 -14.11 -0.60 -0.36
C ILE A 223 -12.60 -0.66 -0.12
N HIS A 224 -11.88 -1.34 -0.99
CA HIS A 224 -10.45 -1.53 -0.90
C HIS A 224 -9.77 -0.99 -2.16
N PRO A 225 -8.85 -0.01 -2.06
CA PRO A 225 -8.09 0.47 -3.19
C PRO A 225 -7.12 -0.60 -3.65
N TYR A 226 -6.91 -0.71 -4.97
CA TYR A 226 -5.91 -1.59 -5.53
C TYR A 226 -5.04 -0.89 -6.56
N ARG A 227 -3.85 -1.43 -6.76
CA ARG A 227 -2.94 -1.09 -7.85
C ARG A 227 -2.31 -2.37 -8.40
N LEU A 228 -2.39 -2.52 -9.73
CA LEU A 228 -1.71 -3.57 -10.46
C LEU A 228 -0.71 -2.91 -11.40
N TYR A 229 0.55 -3.22 -11.26
CA TYR A 229 1.65 -2.76 -12.09
C TYR A 229 2.08 -3.92 -12.98
N TYR A 230 2.30 -3.61 -14.26
CA TYR A 230 2.73 -4.59 -15.27
C TYR A 230 3.77 -3.99 -16.18
N LYS A 231 4.82 -4.78 -16.56
CA LYS A 231 5.82 -4.43 -17.58
C LYS A 231 6.12 -5.59 -18.53
#